data_b7600f716f97de788b08aaa55f4765d9
#
_entry.id   b7600f716f97de788b08aaa55f4765d9
#
_cell.length_a   1.000
_cell.length_b   1.000
_cell.length_c   1.000
_cell.angle_alpha   90.00
_cell.angle_beta   90.00
_cell.angle_gamma   90.00
#
_symmetry.space_group_name_H-M   'P 1'
#
loop_
_entity.id
_entity.type
_entity.pdbx_description
1 polymer ?
#
loop_
_entity_poly.entity_id
_entity_poly.type
_entity_poly.pdbx_seq_one_letter_code
_entity_poly.pdbx_strand_id
1 'polypeptide(L)'
;MRRPPPALDPLIVGVLAAAMSLGGAGRPSFWYDEAATISASYSRSLQQLWQMLSNVDAVHGLYYLLMHGWFQIFPPTEFWSRAPSGLAVGAAAAGVVVLGRQFSSRTVALSSGVVCGILPRATWAGIEARPYALSMMAAVWLTVLFVHATRRDSAWLWLSYGIVLATSVLLDVYLTLLLLAYVAFLCLYRHSPTVLVRFAVASLLAGCAVAPVGVEAFGQVHQIVWIAPIGRRTIEDVAVQQYFERSPPFMIVSALVVATAVVLWLCTSAHLARGDRRLMTLAIGWIVIPTTVILIWSAMVNPIYTPRYLCFTAPAVALVLGVCIGALAVAPWMAAAILSVFTLAAGPNYFLVQRGPYAKYGMDYSQVADLITEKAAPGDCLLVNDTVTFMPAPMRPLMAARPDAYRKLIDLSLWQRAADRNDVFDTNLIPEASAGPLSNCRVVWIITQADPSRPAHEREPALPPGPLFGGAPAFSVPRDLGFRLLERWQFNLVQVIKAAK
;
A
#
# COMPACT_ATOMS: atom_id res chain seq x y z
N MET A 1 36.15 -18.89 -4.11
CA MET A 1 34.99 -18.20 -4.76
C MET A 1 35.37 -16.73 -5.00
N ARG A 2 35.34 -16.25 -6.24
CA ARG A 2 35.57 -14.83 -6.55
C ARG A 2 34.40 -14.01 -5.95
N ARG A 3 34.70 -13.00 -5.12
CA ARG A 3 33.67 -12.08 -4.61
C ARG A 3 33.04 -11.37 -5.81
N PRO A 4 31.68 -11.33 -5.93
CA PRO A 4 31.05 -10.61 -7.03
C PRO A 4 31.52 -9.16 -7.04
N PRO A 5 31.67 -8.55 -8.21
CA PRO A 5 32.08 -7.17 -8.31
C PRO A 5 31.09 -6.27 -7.53
N PRO A 6 31.60 -5.24 -6.84
CA PRO A 6 30.75 -4.41 -5.97
C PRO A 6 29.56 -3.74 -6.66
N ALA A 7 29.57 -3.64 -7.96
CA ALA A 7 28.46 -3.09 -8.76
C ALA A 7 27.21 -4.01 -8.80
N LEU A 8 27.35 -5.33 -8.56
CA LEU A 8 26.24 -6.28 -8.61
C LEU A 8 25.44 -6.37 -7.30
N ASP A 9 25.98 -5.90 -6.18
CA ASP A 9 25.29 -6.02 -4.90
C ASP A 9 23.88 -5.37 -4.87
N PRO A 10 23.68 -4.12 -5.37
CA PRO A 10 22.35 -3.53 -5.41
C PRO A 10 21.37 -4.34 -6.27
N LEU A 11 21.84 -4.85 -7.41
CA LEU A 11 21.01 -5.66 -8.30
C LEU A 11 20.59 -6.97 -7.64
N ILE A 12 21.52 -7.69 -7.02
CA ILE A 12 21.24 -8.98 -6.34
C ILE A 12 20.21 -8.75 -5.22
N VAL A 13 20.45 -7.76 -4.34
CA VAL A 13 19.53 -7.45 -3.24
C VAL A 13 18.17 -7.02 -3.78
N GLY A 14 18.14 -6.19 -4.82
CA GLY A 14 16.91 -5.74 -5.44
C GLY A 14 16.09 -6.89 -6.05
N VAL A 15 16.74 -7.78 -6.80
CA VAL A 15 16.07 -8.95 -7.41
C VAL A 15 15.51 -9.88 -6.32
N LEU A 16 16.28 -10.16 -5.27
CA LEU A 16 15.83 -11.00 -4.17
C LEU A 16 14.66 -10.37 -3.41
N ALA A 17 14.69 -9.06 -3.14
CA ALA A 17 13.62 -8.34 -2.49
C ALA A 17 12.35 -8.29 -3.36
N ALA A 18 12.48 -8.08 -4.67
CA ALA A 18 11.36 -8.14 -5.63
C ALA A 18 10.76 -9.55 -5.68
N ALA A 19 11.57 -10.57 -5.81
CA ALA A 19 11.12 -11.97 -5.83
C ALA A 19 10.37 -12.34 -4.54
N MET A 20 10.88 -11.90 -3.40
CA MET A 20 10.23 -12.11 -2.12
C MET A 20 8.89 -11.35 -2.02
N SER A 21 8.83 -10.11 -2.46
CA SER A 21 7.58 -9.33 -2.48
C SER A 21 6.54 -9.94 -3.42
N LEU A 22 6.95 -10.40 -4.61
CA LEU A 22 6.05 -11.02 -5.59
C LEU A 22 5.61 -12.43 -5.19
N GLY A 23 6.40 -13.12 -4.34
CA GLY A 23 6.04 -14.44 -3.83
C GLY A 23 4.72 -14.42 -3.08
N GLY A 24 3.71 -15.12 -3.61
CA GLY A 24 2.37 -15.19 -3.05
C GLY A 24 1.52 -13.91 -3.18
N ALA A 25 1.93 -12.92 -3.98
CA ALA A 25 1.20 -11.67 -4.17
C ALA A 25 -0.22 -11.85 -4.73
N GLY A 26 -0.47 -12.91 -5.48
CA GLY A 26 -1.79 -13.24 -6.02
C GLY A 26 -2.72 -14.00 -5.06
N ARG A 27 -2.28 -14.36 -3.84
CA ARG A 27 -3.09 -15.18 -2.92
C ARG A 27 -4.13 -14.41 -2.13
N PRO A 28 -3.81 -13.23 -1.54
CA PRO A 28 -4.80 -12.44 -0.81
C PRO A 28 -5.87 -11.90 -1.75
N SER A 29 -7.13 -11.95 -1.32
CA SER A 29 -8.23 -11.27 -1.98
C SER A 29 -7.92 -9.78 -2.19
N PHE A 30 -8.52 -9.17 -3.20
CA PHE A 30 -8.60 -7.72 -3.28
C PHE A 30 -9.38 -7.14 -2.09
N TRP A 31 -9.14 -5.88 -1.82
CA TRP A 31 -9.85 -5.11 -0.82
C TRP A 31 -10.23 -3.71 -1.34
N TYR A 32 -10.90 -2.92 -0.51
CA TYR A 32 -11.52 -1.65 -0.88
C TYR A 32 -10.59 -0.69 -1.65
N ASP A 33 -9.38 -0.41 -1.13
CA ASP A 33 -8.47 0.55 -1.79
C ASP A 33 -7.90 -0.01 -3.11
N GLU A 34 -7.69 -1.33 -3.22
CA GLU A 34 -7.25 -1.96 -4.47
C GLU A 34 -8.39 -1.96 -5.51
N ALA A 35 -9.64 -2.14 -5.07
CA ALA A 35 -10.81 -1.98 -5.92
C ALA A 35 -10.92 -0.56 -6.49
N ALA A 36 -10.60 0.46 -5.71
CA ALA A 36 -10.53 1.85 -6.17
C ALA A 36 -9.49 2.02 -7.28
N THR A 37 -8.33 1.40 -7.15
CA THR A 37 -7.29 1.42 -8.20
C THR A 37 -7.77 0.78 -9.50
N ILE A 38 -8.44 -0.37 -9.43
CA ILE A 38 -8.97 -1.07 -10.62
C ILE A 38 -10.09 -0.26 -11.25
N SER A 39 -11.02 0.26 -10.46
CA SER A 39 -12.09 1.14 -10.94
C SER A 39 -11.56 2.37 -11.66
N ALA A 40 -10.57 3.05 -11.08
CA ALA A 40 -9.97 4.26 -11.65
C ALA A 40 -9.16 3.97 -12.92
N SER A 41 -8.38 2.88 -12.93
CA SER A 41 -7.32 2.68 -13.92
C SER A 41 -7.67 1.68 -15.03
N TYR A 42 -8.48 0.66 -14.75
CA TYR A 42 -8.84 -0.38 -15.74
C TYR A 42 -10.16 -0.09 -16.42
N SER A 43 -11.17 0.33 -15.65
CA SER A 43 -12.57 0.43 -16.14
C SER A 43 -12.87 1.75 -16.86
N ARG A 44 -11.91 2.69 -16.96
CA ARG A 44 -12.12 4.05 -17.47
C ARG A 44 -11.21 4.39 -18.63
N SER A 45 -11.68 5.27 -19.53
CA SER A 45 -10.83 5.97 -20.48
C SER A 45 -9.97 7.03 -19.75
N LEU A 46 -8.90 7.50 -20.41
CA LEU A 46 -8.08 8.61 -19.86
C LEU A 46 -8.91 9.88 -19.59
N GLN A 47 -9.90 10.18 -20.44
CA GLN A 47 -10.79 11.32 -20.23
C GLN A 47 -11.64 11.14 -18.98
N GLN A 48 -12.24 9.96 -18.79
CA GLN A 48 -13.03 9.64 -17.59
C GLN A 48 -12.17 9.61 -16.33
N LEU A 49 -10.93 9.12 -16.42
CA LEU A 49 -9.98 9.20 -15.31
C LEU A 49 -9.69 10.64 -14.92
N TRP A 50 -9.43 11.50 -15.90
CA TRP A 50 -9.18 12.92 -15.65
C TRP A 50 -10.39 13.63 -15.01
N GLN A 51 -11.59 13.36 -15.51
CA GLN A 51 -12.83 13.88 -14.93
C GLN A 51 -13.07 13.39 -13.50
N MET A 52 -12.74 12.14 -13.20
CA MET A 52 -12.80 11.61 -11.84
C MET A 52 -11.81 12.34 -10.93
N LEU A 53 -10.57 12.54 -11.35
CA LEU A 53 -9.52 13.18 -10.55
C LEU A 53 -9.84 14.63 -10.21
N SER A 54 -10.62 15.35 -11.02
CA SER A 54 -11.10 16.69 -10.68
C SER A 54 -12.21 16.71 -9.63
N ASN A 55 -12.75 15.55 -9.25
CA ASN A 55 -13.78 15.41 -8.22
C ASN A 55 -13.31 14.62 -6.99
N VAL A 56 -12.50 13.57 -7.20
CA VAL A 56 -12.09 12.63 -6.16
C VAL A 56 -10.71 12.07 -6.45
N ASP A 57 -9.95 11.75 -5.39
CA ASP A 57 -8.66 11.03 -5.45
C ASP A 57 -7.53 11.70 -6.27
N ALA A 58 -7.53 13.03 -6.41
CA ALA A 58 -6.48 13.77 -7.10
C ALA A 58 -5.06 13.42 -6.60
N VAL A 59 -4.92 13.13 -5.30
CA VAL A 59 -3.64 12.70 -4.67
C VAL A 59 -3.07 11.42 -5.26
N HIS A 60 -3.88 10.60 -5.93
CA HIS A 60 -3.49 9.34 -6.55
C HIS A 60 -3.35 9.43 -8.07
N GLY A 61 -3.50 10.62 -8.65
CA GLY A 61 -3.61 10.82 -10.11
C GLY A 61 -2.46 10.19 -10.90
N LEU A 62 -1.20 10.45 -10.51
CA LEU A 62 -0.05 9.86 -11.19
C LEU A 62 -0.02 8.34 -11.04
N TYR A 63 -0.36 7.82 -9.87
CA TYR A 63 -0.41 6.37 -9.65
C TYR A 63 -1.49 5.71 -10.53
N TYR A 64 -2.68 6.27 -10.60
CA TYR A 64 -3.75 5.75 -11.44
C TYR A 64 -3.41 5.82 -12.93
N LEU A 65 -2.71 6.85 -13.36
CA LEU A 65 -2.21 6.96 -14.74
C LEU A 65 -1.19 5.88 -15.06
N LEU A 66 -0.25 5.61 -14.16
CA LEU A 66 0.72 4.52 -14.29
C LEU A 66 0.02 3.15 -14.36
N MET A 67 -0.97 2.93 -13.50
CA MET A 67 -1.75 1.68 -13.49
C MET A 67 -2.66 1.56 -14.71
N HIS A 68 -3.18 2.67 -15.25
CA HIS A 68 -3.93 2.65 -16.50
C HIS A 68 -3.06 2.15 -17.66
N GLY A 69 -1.84 2.68 -17.80
CA GLY A 69 -0.88 2.16 -18.79
C GLY A 69 -0.49 0.70 -18.55
N TRP A 70 -0.33 0.31 -17.28
CA TRP A 70 -0.01 -1.07 -16.90
C TRP A 70 -1.11 -2.07 -17.32
N PHE A 71 -2.37 -1.73 -17.10
CA PHE A 71 -3.52 -2.57 -17.46
C PHE A 71 -3.83 -2.61 -18.97
N GLN A 72 -3.17 -1.81 -19.79
CA GLN A 72 -3.19 -2.00 -21.25
C GLN A 72 -2.36 -3.23 -21.68
N ILE A 73 -1.46 -3.69 -20.83
CA ILE A 73 -0.53 -4.79 -21.12
C ILE A 73 -0.87 -6.04 -20.30
N PHE A 74 -1.26 -5.86 -19.04
CA PHE A 74 -1.49 -6.92 -18.08
C PHE A 74 -2.93 -6.94 -17.57
N PRO A 75 -3.52 -8.11 -17.31
CA PRO A 75 -4.89 -8.19 -16.80
C PRO A 75 -4.99 -7.71 -15.35
N PRO A 76 -6.16 -7.21 -14.91
CA PRO A 76 -6.38 -6.72 -13.54
C PRO A 76 -6.60 -7.86 -12.54
N THR A 77 -5.69 -8.82 -12.50
CA THR A 77 -5.69 -9.90 -11.49
C THR A 77 -4.89 -9.46 -10.26
N GLU A 78 -5.06 -10.17 -9.16
CA GLU A 78 -4.40 -9.87 -7.88
C GLU A 78 -2.88 -9.79 -8.04
N PHE A 79 -2.29 -10.74 -8.77
CA PHE A 79 -0.85 -10.76 -9.01
C PHE A 79 -0.40 -9.57 -9.86
N TRP A 80 -1.02 -9.37 -11.02
CA TRP A 80 -0.59 -8.32 -11.94
C TRP A 80 -0.87 -6.91 -11.42
N SER A 81 -1.96 -6.71 -10.68
CA SER A 81 -2.26 -5.43 -10.05
C SER A 81 -1.21 -5.04 -8.99
N ARG A 82 -0.61 -6.02 -8.31
CA ARG A 82 0.41 -5.84 -7.26
C ARG A 82 1.85 -5.93 -7.77
N ALA A 83 2.06 -6.42 -8.99
CA ALA A 83 3.40 -6.60 -9.56
C ALA A 83 4.24 -5.31 -9.58
N PRO A 84 3.72 -4.12 -9.96
CA PRO A 84 4.47 -2.86 -9.88
C PRO A 84 4.97 -2.55 -8.47
N SER A 85 4.17 -2.84 -7.45
CA SER A 85 4.54 -2.64 -6.04
C SER A 85 5.66 -3.59 -5.58
N GLY A 86 5.59 -4.88 -5.97
CA GLY A 86 6.65 -5.84 -5.67
C GLY A 86 7.99 -5.46 -6.32
N LEU A 87 7.96 -5.00 -7.57
CA LEU A 87 9.14 -4.50 -8.28
C LEU A 87 9.70 -3.23 -7.62
N ALA A 88 8.81 -2.33 -7.17
CA ALA A 88 9.21 -1.10 -6.47
C ALA A 88 9.91 -1.38 -5.13
N VAL A 89 9.49 -2.40 -4.37
CA VAL A 89 10.21 -2.84 -3.16
C VAL A 89 11.62 -3.31 -3.52
N GLY A 90 11.77 -4.08 -4.59
CA GLY A 90 13.09 -4.48 -5.08
C GLY A 90 13.97 -3.28 -5.45
N ALA A 91 13.43 -2.33 -6.19
CA ALA A 91 14.13 -1.12 -6.57
C ALA A 91 14.48 -0.24 -5.35
N ALA A 92 13.59 -0.18 -4.33
CA ALA A 92 13.87 0.51 -3.08
C ALA A 92 15.04 -0.16 -2.32
N ALA A 93 15.02 -1.49 -2.17
CA ALA A 93 16.09 -2.23 -1.52
C ALA A 93 17.45 -2.06 -2.24
N ALA A 94 17.45 -2.10 -3.57
CA ALA A 94 18.64 -1.78 -4.38
C ALA A 94 19.16 -0.36 -4.11
N GLY A 95 18.27 0.62 -4.11
CA GLY A 95 18.60 2.02 -3.82
C GLY A 95 19.13 2.22 -2.41
N VAL A 96 18.62 1.49 -1.40
CA VAL A 96 19.14 1.48 -0.03
C VAL A 96 20.59 0.99 0.01
N VAL A 97 20.94 -0.06 -0.75
CA VAL A 97 22.34 -0.50 -0.89
C VAL A 97 23.20 0.60 -1.51
N VAL A 98 22.72 1.25 -2.58
CA VAL A 98 23.42 2.36 -3.24
C VAL A 98 23.64 3.52 -2.27
N LEU A 99 22.59 3.92 -1.53
CA LEU A 99 22.67 5.00 -0.55
C LEU A 99 23.63 4.67 0.60
N GLY A 100 23.53 3.46 1.17
CA GLY A 100 24.43 2.98 2.21
C GLY A 100 25.90 3.03 1.78
N ARG A 101 26.18 2.65 0.55
CA ARG A 101 27.54 2.71 -0.02
C ARG A 101 28.09 4.13 -0.21
N GLN A 102 27.23 5.11 -0.34
CA GLN A 102 27.68 6.49 -0.42
C GLN A 102 28.30 6.98 0.91
N PHE A 103 27.96 6.36 2.02
CA PHE A 103 28.39 6.81 3.35
C PHE A 103 29.24 5.79 4.10
N SER A 104 29.02 4.49 3.88
CA SER A 104 29.43 3.46 4.79
C SER A 104 30.05 2.23 4.11
N SER A 105 30.39 1.23 4.91
CA SER A 105 30.97 -0.04 4.47
C SER A 105 29.99 -0.88 3.63
N ARG A 106 30.54 -1.87 2.90
CA ARG A 106 29.74 -2.85 2.16
C ARG A 106 28.82 -3.64 3.09
N THR A 107 29.28 -3.99 4.29
CA THR A 107 28.47 -4.71 5.29
C THR A 107 27.24 -3.92 5.69
N VAL A 108 27.40 -2.64 6.06
CA VAL A 108 26.29 -1.75 6.39
C VAL A 108 25.32 -1.63 5.22
N ALA A 109 25.83 -1.37 4.01
CA ALA A 109 24.99 -1.18 2.83
C ALA A 109 24.18 -2.45 2.49
N LEU A 110 24.80 -3.62 2.49
CA LEU A 110 24.12 -4.89 2.22
C LEU A 110 23.11 -5.24 3.32
N SER A 111 23.48 -5.06 4.59
CA SER A 111 22.57 -5.30 5.71
C SER A 111 21.33 -4.40 5.63
N SER A 112 21.53 -3.11 5.33
CA SER A 112 20.42 -2.17 5.13
C SER A 112 19.48 -2.60 3.99
N GLY A 113 20.03 -2.99 2.85
CA GLY A 113 19.22 -3.43 1.70
C GLY A 113 18.45 -4.71 1.97
N VAL A 114 19.10 -5.71 2.61
CA VAL A 114 18.42 -6.96 2.99
C VAL A 114 17.31 -6.68 4.00
N VAL A 115 17.59 -5.91 5.06
CA VAL A 115 16.57 -5.52 6.05
C VAL A 115 15.42 -4.78 5.37
N CYS A 116 15.68 -3.88 4.42
CA CYS A 116 14.63 -3.18 3.66
C CYS A 116 13.71 -4.16 2.93
N GLY A 117 14.29 -5.19 2.27
CA GLY A 117 13.52 -6.19 1.53
C GLY A 117 12.67 -7.12 2.40
N ILE A 118 13.10 -7.38 3.66
CA ILE A 118 12.37 -8.27 4.60
C ILE A 118 11.57 -7.52 5.66
N LEU A 119 11.67 -6.20 5.71
CA LEU A 119 10.91 -5.39 6.68
C LEU A 119 9.41 -5.61 6.48
N PRO A 120 8.63 -5.98 7.53
CA PRO A 120 7.22 -6.33 7.39
C PRO A 120 6.38 -5.26 6.69
N ARG A 121 6.62 -3.98 6.94
CA ARG A 121 5.95 -2.88 6.23
C ARG A 121 6.29 -2.86 4.75
N ALA A 122 7.53 -3.16 4.36
CA ALA A 122 7.93 -3.21 2.96
C ALA A 122 7.30 -4.42 2.23
N THR A 123 7.31 -5.61 2.85
CA THR A 123 6.68 -6.81 2.27
C THR A 123 5.17 -6.69 2.18
N TRP A 124 4.53 -5.94 3.12
CA TRP A 124 3.11 -5.59 3.04
C TRP A 124 2.84 -4.62 1.88
N ALA A 125 3.61 -3.53 1.77
CA ALA A 125 3.46 -2.56 0.70
C ALA A 125 3.70 -3.17 -0.69
N GLY A 126 4.58 -4.17 -0.79
CA GLY A 126 4.88 -4.89 -2.03
C GLY A 126 3.75 -5.78 -2.57
N ILE A 127 2.72 -6.05 -1.76
CA ILE A 127 1.49 -6.75 -2.18
C ILE A 127 0.25 -5.87 -2.07
N GLU A 128 0.41 -4.57 -2.25
CA GLU A 128 -0.66 -3.59 -2.33
C GLU A 128 -0.72 -2.97 -3.72
N ALA A 129 -1.87 -3.02 -4.37
CA ALA A 129 -2.10 -2.25 -5.60
C ALA A 129 -2.43 -0.79 -5.26
N ARG A 130 -1.48 -0.13 -4.53
CA ARG A 130 -1.53 1.26 -4.07
C ARG A 130 -0.12 1.88 -4.16
N PRO A 131 0.05 3.20 -4.10
CA PRO A 131 1.33 3.87 -4.33
C PRO A 131 2.41 3.61 -3.27
N TYR A 132 2.13 2.95 -2.15
CA TYR A 132 3.02 2.86 -0.98
C TYR A 132 4.43 2.33 -1.28
N ALA A 133 4.54 1.26 -2.06
CA ALA A 133 5.85 0.71 -2.42
C ALA A 133 6.59 1.62 -3.42
N LEU A 134 5.85 2.25 -4.34
CA LEU A 134 6.43 3.22 -5.27
C LEU A 134 6.91 4.47 -4.52
N SER A 135 6.20 4.91 -3.48
CA SER A 135 6.63 6.02 -2.60
C SER A 135 7.91 5.68 -1.85
N MET A 136 8.06 4.43 -1.37
CA MET A 136 9.33 3.95 -0.79
C MET A 136 10.47 4.03 -1.80
N MET A 137 10.26 3.52 -3.01
CA MET A 137 11.23 3.57 -4.10
C MET A 137 11.60 5.02 -4.44
N ALA A 138 10.61 5.88 -4.62
CA ALA A 138 10.81 7.29 -4.95
C ALA A 138 11.61 8.01 -3.86
N ALA A 139 11.28 7.81 -2.58
CA ALA A 139 11.99 8.39 -1.44
C ALA A 139 13.46 7.99 -1.40
N VAL A 140 13.76 6.70 -1.64
CA VAL A 140 15.14 6.20 -1.65
C VAL A 140 15.94 6.81 -2.80
N TRP A 141 15.42 6.76 -4.02
CA TRP A 141 16.17 7.25 -5.19
C TRP A 141 16.27 8.78 -5.21
N LEU A 142 15.26 9.50 -4.72
CA LEU A 142 15.35 10.95 -4.47
C LEU A 142 16.47 11.26 -3.48
N THR A 143 16.58 10.50 -2.38
CA THR A 143 17.65 10.67 -1.38
C THR A 143 19.03 10.33 -1.95
N VAL A 144 19.15 9.27 -2.75
CA VAL A 144 20.39 8.92 -3.47
C VAL A 144 20.84 10.08 -4.35
N LEU A 145 19.90 10.64 -5.11
CA LEU A 145 20.17 11.76 -6.03
C LEU A 145 20.50 13.05 -5.26
N PHE A 146 19.77 13.36 -4.19
CA PHE A 146 20.07 14.49 -3.31
C PHE A 146 21.50 14.42 -2.77
N VAL A 147 21.90 13.29 -2.20
CA VAL A 147 23.27 13.11 -1.67
C VAL A 147 24.32 13.19 -2.79
N HIS A 148 24.01 12.68 -3.96
CA HIS A 148 24.92 12.75 -5.11
C HIS A 148 25.08 14.19 -5.61
N ALA A 149 23.98 14.95 -5.69
CA ALA A 149 23.97 16.34 -6.09
C ALA A 149 24.74 17.24 -5.10
N THR A 150 24.56 17.01 -3.78
CA THR A 150 25.32 17.76 -2.76
C THR A 150 26.83 17.54 -2.81
N ARG A 151 27.29 16.40 -3.34
CA ARG A 151 28.72 16.06 -3.43
C ARG A 151 29.39 16.54 -4.72
N ARG A 152 28.67 16.49 -5.83
CA ARG A 152 29.24 16.84 -7.15
C ARG A 152 28.87 18.23 -7.66
N ASP A 153 27.84 18.84 -7.05
CA ASP A 153 27.36 20.20 -7.32
C ASP A 153 27.21 20.55 -8.80
N SER A 154 26.63 19.62 -9.59
CA SER A 154 26.36 19.82 -11.01
C SER A 154 24.94 20.36 -11.24
N ALA A 155 24.77 21.32 -12.14
CA ALA A 155 23.45 21.86 -12.51
C ALA A 155 22.51 20.77 -13.06
N TRP A 156 23.01 19.81 -13.83
CA TRP A 156 22.23 18.70 -14.34
C TRP A 156 21.74 17.75 -13.24
N LEU A 157 22.54 17.54 -12.20
CA LEU A 157 22.10 16.74 -11.05
C LEU A 157 20.99 17.44 -10.28
N TRP A 158 21.06 18.75 -10.12
CA TRP A 158 20.01 19.53 -9.46
C TRP A 158 18.74 19.62 -10.31
N LEU A 159 18.85 19.71 -11.63
CA LEU A 159 17.72 19.60 -12.54
C LEU A 159 17.04 18.23 -12.41
N SER A 160 17.84 17.15 -12.47
CA SER A 160 17.33 15.78 -12.27
C SER A 160 16.67 15.61 -10.90
N TYR A 161 17.27 16.18 -9.85
CA TYR A 161 16.68 16.19 -8.51
C TYR A 161 15.33 16.90 -8.50
N GLY A 162 15.19 18.06 -9.12
CA GLY A 162 13.92 18.79 -9.20
C GLY A 162 12.83 17.99 -9.92
N ILE A 163 13.17 17.35 -11.06
CA ILE A 163 12.24 16.50 -11.82
C ILE A 163 11.80 15.29 -10.97
N VAL A 164 12.75 14.58 -10.35
CA VAL A 164 12.45 13.41 -9.52
C VAL A 164 11.64 13.83 -8.30
N LEU A 165 11.93 14.99 -7.68
CA LEU A 165 11.15 15.53 -6.57
C LEU A 165 9.71 15.81 -6.99
N ALA A 166 9.49 16.52 -8.10
CA ALA A 166 8.16 16.82 -8.61
C ALA A 166 7.36 15.53 -8.89
N THR A 167 7.97 14.58 -9.58
CA THR A 167 7.36 13.27 -9.87
C THR A 167 7.04 12.50 -8.57
N SER A 168 7.94 12.53 -7.59
CA SER A 168 7.73 11.88 -6.30
C SER A 168 6.55 12.48 -5.54
N VAL A 169 6.42 13.81 -5.52
CA VAL A 169 5.31 14.50 -4.86
C VAL A 169 3.97 14.27 -5.57
N LEU A 170 3.97 14.18 -6.91
CA LEU A 170 2.77 13.79 -7.67
C LEU A 170 2.36 12.34 -7.42
N LEU A 171 3.30 11.48 -7.06
CA LEU A 171 3.02 10.08 -6.71
C LEU A 171 2.47 9.96 -5.27
N ASP A 172 3.04 10.73 -4.35
CA ASP A 172 2.67 10.74 -2.94
C ASP A 172 3.03 12.11 -2.33
N VAL A 173 2.03 12.89 -1.99
CA VAL A 173 2.19 14.25 -1.46
C VAL A 173 3.02 14.31 -0.18
N TYR A 174 3.00 13.25 0.62
CA TYR A 174 3.79 13.18 1.87
C TYR A 174 5.31 13.15 1.63
N LEU A 175 5.76 12.86 0.41
CA LEU A 175 7.19 12.96 0.05
C LEU A 175 7.74 14.38 0.11
N THR A 176 6.90 15.40 0.12
CA THR A 176 7.30 16.79 0.41
C THR A 176 7.98 16.92 1.78
N LEU A 177 7.63 16.09 2.75
CA LEU A 177 8.19 16.13 4.09
C LEU A 177 9.67 15.73 4.14
N LEU A 178 10.17 15.03 3.10
CA LEU A 178 11.61 14.76 2.97
C LEU A 178 12.43 16.03 2.80
N LEU A 179 11.85 17.09 2.22
CA LEU A 179 12.54 18.38 2.11
C LEU A 179 12.99 18.92 3.48
N LEU A 180 12.14 18.76 4.49
CA LEU A 180 12.48 19.18 5.85
C LEU A 180 13.65 18.35 6.42
N ALA A 181 13.67 17.05 6.15
CA ALA A 181 14.79 16.19 6.54
C ALA A 181 16.08 16.57 5.80
N TYR A 182 16.00 16.92 4.52
CA TYR A 182 17.15 17.37 3.74
C TYR A 182 17.65 18.76 4.21
N VAL A 183 16.75 19.69 4.51
CA VAL A 183 17.12 20.99 5.11
C VAL A 183 17.85 20.76 6.44
N ALA A 184 17.31 19.92 7.32
CA ALA A 184 17.97 19.60 8.59
C ALA A 184 19.37 19.01 8.37
N PHE A 185 19.52 18.09 7.40
CA PHE A 185 20.82 17.52 7.05
C PHE A 185 21.80 18.58 6.52
N LEU A 186 21.35 19.48 5.63
CA LEU A 186 22.17 20.57 5.10
C LEU A 186 22.60 21.56 6.18
N CYS A 187 21.75 21.86 7.15
CA CYS A 187 22.07 22.71 8.29
C CYS A 187 23.10 22.09 9.23
N LEU A 188 23.02 20.78 9.47
CA LEU A 188 23.95 20.07 10.36
C LEU A 188 25.33 19.85 9.75
N TYR A 189 25.42 19.80 8.44
CA TYR A 189 26.67 19.59 7.72
C TYR A 189 26.94 20.75 6.77
N ARG A 190 28.09 21.42 6.97
CA ARG A 190 28.45 22.57 6.13
C ARG A 190 28.52 22.22 4.65
N HIS A 191 27.79 22.98 3.84
CA HIS A 191 27.77 22.89 2.38
C HIS A 191 28.10 24.28 1.79
N SER A 192 28.54 24.30 0.51
CA SER A 192 28.76 25.56 -0.18
C SER A 192 27.46 26.36 -0.39
N PRO A 193 27.49 27.69 -0.42
CA PRO A 193 26.32 28.51 -0.76
C PRO A 193 25.68 28.10 -2.09
N THR A 194 26.48 27.70 -3.07
CA THR A 194 26.00 27.22 -4.38
C THR A 194 25.12 25.99 -4.26
N VAL A 195 25.48 25.01 -3.44
CA VAL A 195 24.67 23.82 -3.15
C VAL A 195 23.34 24.21 -2.52
N LEU A 196 23.36 25.12 -1.56
CA LEU A 196 22.14 25.59 -0.86
C LEU A 196 21.19 26.32 -1.82
N VAL A 197 21.73 27.20 -2.67
CA VAL A 197 20.94 27.94 -3.66
C VAL A 197 20.35 26.98 -4.69
N ARG A 198 21.15 26.06 -5.25
CA ARG A 198 20.66 25.08 -6.24
C ARG A 198 19.63 24.15 -5.67
N PHE A 199 19.80 23.67 -4.44
CA PHE A 199 18.80 22.90 -3.72
C PHE A 199 17.49 23.69 -3.57
N ALA A 200 17.56 24.93 -3.08
CA ALA A 200 16.39 25.78 -2.90
C ALA A 200 15.65 26.06 -4.23
N VAL A 201 16.40 26.42 -5.29
CA VAL A 201 15.83 26.69 -6.61
C VAL A 201 15.17 25.43 -7.20
N ALA A 202 15.85 24.28 -7.16
CA ALA A 202 15.30 23.02 -7.70
C ALA A 202 14.04 22.59 -6.92
N SER A 203 14.04 22.74 -5.58
CA SER A 203 12.89 22.43 -4.74
C SER A 203 11.71 23.38 -4.97
N LEU A 204 11.98 24.68 -5.14
CA LEU A 204 10.96 25.69 -5.43
C LEU A 204 10.31 25.43 -6.79
N LEU A 205 11.13 25.20 -7.83
CA LEU A 205 10.63 24.90 -9.18
C LEU A 205 9.78 23.62 -9.19
N ALA A 206 10.21 22.58 -8.47
CA ALA A 206 9.43 21.36 -8.30
C ALA A 206 8.09 21.66 -7.59
N GLY A 207 8.12 22.45 -6.50
CA GLY A 207 6.92 22.88 -5.79
C GLY A 207 5.94 23.65 -6.68
N CYS A 208 6.43 24.61 -7.48
CA CYS A 208 5.60 25.35 -8.43
C CYS A 208 4.98 24.42 -9.50
N ALA A 209 5.74 23.43 -9.98
CA ALA A 209 5.24 22.50 -10.99
C ALA A 209 4.10 21.59 -10.46
N VAL A 210 4.13 21.21 -9.19
CA VAL A 210 3.11 20.33 -8.58
C VAL A 210 1.98 21.09 -7.89
N ALA A 211 2.11 22.41 -7.71
CA ALA A 211 1.14 23.23 -6.98
C ALA A 211 -0.30 23.11 -7.51
N PRO A 212 -0.59 23.07 -8.82
CA PRO A 212 -1.97 22.91 -9.31
C PRO A 212 -2.63 21.62 -8.79
N VAL A 213 -1.92 20.49 -8.83
CA VAL A 213 -2.44 19.22 -8.31
C VAL A 213 -2.56 19.26 -6.78
N GLY A 214 -1.64 19.94 -6.11
CA GLY A 214 -1.70 20.13 -4.66
C GLY A 214 -2.93 20.93 -4.21
N VAL A 215 -3.32 21.98 -4.95
CA VAL A 215 -4.52 22.77 -4.68
C VAL A 215 -5.78 21.92 -4.87
N GLU A 216 -5.84 21.14 -5.94
CA GLU A 216 -6.97 20.22 -6.20
C GLU A 216 -7.10 19.18 -5.09
N ALA A 217 -5.99 18.52 -4.73
CA ALA A 217 -5.94 17.53 -3.65
C ALA A 217 -6.35 18.12 -2.29
N PHE A 218 -5.96 19.36 -1.99
CA PHE A 218 -6.37 20.03 -0.77
C PHE A 218 -7.87 20.33 -0.74
N GLY A 219 -8.48 20.67 -1.88
CA GLY A 219 -9.93 20.82 -2.01
C GLY A 219 -10.72 19.54 -1.72
N GLN A 220 -10.08 18.38 -1.90
CA GLN A 220 -10.66 17.05 -1.70
C GLN A 220 -10.39 16.44 -0.32
N VAL A 221 -9.88 17.18 0.65
CA VAL A 221 -9.49 16.67 1.98
C VAL A 221 -10.63 16.01 2.77
N HIS A 222 -11.89 16.32 2.43
CA HIS A 222 -13.06 15.70 3.05
C HIS A 222 -13.14 14.18 2.85
N GLN A 223 -12.42 13.61 1.88
CA GLN A 223 -12.38 12.16 1.62
C GLN A 223 -11.68 11.37 2.72
N ILE A 224 -10.89 12.01 3.57
CA ILE A 224 -10.12 11.36 4.63
C ILE A 224 -10.71 11.56 6.03
N VAL A 225 -11.97 12.00 6.14
CA VAL A 225 -12.67 12.18 7.44
C VAL A 225 -12.82 10.89 8.24
N TRP A 226 -12.63 9.72 7.60
CA TRP A 226 -12.62 8.43 8.25
C TRP A 226 -11.38 8.19 9.14
N ILE A 227 -10.32 9.01 9.00
CA ILE A 227 -9.11 8.87 9.80
C ILE A 227 -9.41 9.29 11.25
N ALA A 228 -9.13 8.39 12.18
CA ALA A 228 -9.39 8.63 13.59
C ALA A 228 -8.45 9.73 14.16
N PRO A 229 -8.93 10.55 15.09
CA PRO A 229 -8.09 11.49 15.81
C PRO A 229 -6.95 10.80 16.57
N ILE A 230 -5.89 11.57 16.87
CA ILE A 230 -4.76 11.10 17.68
C ILE A 230 -5.24 10.64 19.06
N GLY A 231 -4.81 9.45 19.45
CA GLY A 231 -5.21 8.83 20.72
C GLY A 231 -4.22 7.75 21.17
N ARG A 232 -4.62 6.95 22.18
CA ARG A 232 -3.72 5.90 22.73
C ARG A 232 -3.27 4.88 21.70
N ARG A 233 -4.12 4.52 20.73
CA ARG A 233 -3.77 3.60 19.62
C ARG A 233 -2.66 4.15 18.73
N THR A 234 -2.54 5.45 18.60
CA THR A 234 -1.49 6.10 17.79
C THR A 234 -0.09 5.74 18.29
N ILE A 235 0.09 5.47 19.59
CA ILE A 235 1.38 5.02 20.15
C ILE A 235 1.75 3.66 19.57
N GLU A 236 0.82 2.73 19.55
CA GLU A 236 1.01 1.41 18.93
C GLU A 236 1.20 1.53 17.41
N ASP A 237 0.43 2.38 16.77
CA ASP A 237 0.52 2.63 15.34
C ASP A 237 1.92 3.13 14.94
N VAL A 238 2.49 4.08 15.68
CA VAL A 238 3.85 4.59 15.44
C VAL A 238 4.91 3.56 15.80
N ALA A 239 4.79 2.92 16.97
CA ALA A 239 5.83 2.02 17.47
C ALA A 239 5.88 0.67 16.76
N VAL A 240 4.73 0.15 16.34
CA VAL A 240 4.61 -1.20 15.79
C VAL A 240 4.09 -1.19 14.34
N GLN A 241 2.93 -0.56 14.10
CA GLN A 241 2.27 -0.71 12.80
C GLN A 241 3.00 0.01 11.67
N GLN A 242 3.56 1.18 11.92
CA GLN A 242 4.20 2.01 10.89
C GLN A 242 5.35 1.30 10.17
N TYR A 243 6.11 0.44 10.88
CA TYR A 243 7.29 -0.23 10.33
C TYR A 243 7.18 -1.75 10.34
N PHE A 244 6.52 -2.31 11.33
CA PHE A 244 6.57 -3.76 11.60
C PHE A 244 5.27 -4.49 11.26
N GLU A 245 4.22 -3.78 10.84
CA GLU A 245 2.99 -4.37 10.31
C GLU A 245 2.54 -5.63 11.05
N ARG A 246 2.17 -5.49 12.33
CA ARG A 246 1.74 -6.62 13.19
C ARG A 246 2.79 -7.72 13.36
N SER A 247 4.08 -7.37 13.32
CA SER A 247 5.17 -8.31 13.57
C SER A 247 5.94 -7.98 14.86
N PRO A 248 5.42 -8.32 16.06
CA PRO A 248 6.15 -8.12 17.31
C PRO A 248 7.54 -8.79 17.33
N PRO A 249 7.74 -10.01 16.78
CA PRO A 249 9.06 -10.63 16.76
C PRO A 249 10.09 -9.77 16.02
N PHE A 250 9.74 -9.22 14.86
CA PHE A 250 10.66 -8.36 14.10
C PHE A 250 10.95 -7.06 14.85
N MET A 251 9.94 -6.47 15.48
CA MET A 251 10.09 -5.27 16.31
C MET A 251 11.05 -5.53 17.49
N ILE A 252 10.88 -6.65 18.20
CA ILE A 252 11.74 -7.03 19.34
C ILE A 252 13.19 -7.21 18.87
N VAL A 253 13.43 -7.94 17.79
CA VAL A 253 14.78 -8.12 17.24
C VAL A 253 15.39 -6.78 16.84
N SER A 254 14.60 -5.87 16.23
CA SER A 254 15.04 -4.53 15.88
C SER A 254 15.45 -3.73 17.12
N ALA A 255 14.61 -3.74 18.15
CA ALA A 255 14.89 -3.05 19.41
C ALA A 255 16.15 -3.59 20.11
N LEU A 256 16.32 -4.90 20.15
CA LEU A 256 17.50 -5.55 20.72
C LEU A 256 18.78 -5.18 19.97
N VAL A 257 18.76 -5.20 18.64
CA VAL A 257 19.92 -4.81 17.81
C VAL A 257 20.28 -3.35 18.03
N VAL A 258 19.29 -2.44 18.07
CA VAL A 258 19.54 -1.03 18.34
C VAL A 258 20.06 -0.83 19.76
N ALA A 259 19.42 -1.41 20.76
CA ALA A 259 19.84 -1.28 22.17
C ALA A 259 21.27 -1.80 22.38
N THR A 260 21.60 -2.96 21.82
CA THR A 260 22.96 -3.55 21.94
C THR A 260 24.00 -2.66 21.25
N ALA A 261 23.70 -2.10 20.08
CA ALA A 261 24.59 -1.15 19.39
C ALA A 261 24.79 0.12 20.21
N VAL A 262 23.72 0.68 20.80
CA VAL A 262 23.80 1.85 21.67
C VAL A 262 24.64 1.57 22.92
N VAL A 263 24.43 0.45 23.59
CA VAL A 263 25.24 0.03 24.74
C VAL A 263 26.72 -0.10 24.34
N LEU A 264 27.01 -0.73 23.20
CA LEU A 264 28.37 -0.83 22.68
C LEU A 264 29.01 0.56 22.51
N TRP A 265 28.30 1.53 21.91
CA TRP A 265 28.82 2.89 21.72
C TRP A 265 29.00 3.67 23.04
N LEU A 266 28.16 3.41 24.03
CA LEU A 266 28.28 4.07 25.36
C LEU A 266 29.37 3.44 26.23
N CYS A 267 29.53 2.12 26.19
CA CYS A 267 30.48 1.41 27.06
C CYS A 267 31.90 1.30 26.48
N THR A 268 32.04 1.52 25.16
CA THR A 268 33.35 1.48 24.51
C THR A 268 33.68 2.84 23.93
N SER A 269 34.99 3.17 23.82
CA SER A 269 35.41 4.37 23.09
C SER A 269 35.21 4.28 21.57
N ALA A 270 34.40 3.30 21.12
CA ALA A 270 34.09 3.08 19.72
C ALA A 270 33.14 4.20 19.23
N HIS A 271 33.69 5.12 18.47
CA HIS A 271 32.90 6.16 17.82
C HIS A 271 32.44 5.68 16.45
N LEU A 272 31.18 6.01 16.10
CA LEU A 272 30.70 5.86 14.73
C LEU A 272 31.65 6.53 13.75
N ALA A 273 32.03 5.81 12.70
CA ALA A 273 32.77 6.41 11.60
C ALA A 273 32.03 7.64 11.06
N ARG A 274 32.78 8.62 10.56
CA ARG A 274 32.17 9.89 10.09
C ARG A 274 31.04 9.66 9.05
N GLY A 275 31.23 8.68 8.19
CA GLY A 275 30.23 8.31 7.18
C GLY A 275 28.99 7.72 7.82
N ASP A 276 29.12 6.76 8.75
CA ASP A 276 28.02 6.13 9.46
C ASP A 276 27.20 7.12 10.26
N ARG A 277 27.87 8.10 10.92
CA ARG A 277 27.21 9.18 11.65
C ARG A 277 26.34 10.03 10.71
N ARG A 278 26.86 10.39 9.52
CA ARG A 278 26.09 11.15 8.53
C ARG A 278 24.90 10.35 7.99
N LEU A 279 25.09 9.06 7.71
CA LEU A 279 24.01 8.18 7.28
C LEU A 279 22.93 8.06 8.36
N MET A 280 23.33 7.84 9.62
CA MET A 280 22.42 7.76 10.77
C MET A 280 21.64 9.06 10.95
N THR A 281 22.31 10.23 10.87
CA THR A 281 21.65 11.55 10.96
C THR A 281 20.60 11.72 9.87
N LEU A 282 20.93 11.38 8.63
CA LEU A 282 19.99 11.47 7.51
C LEU A 282 18.79 10.51 7.71
N ALA A 283 19.06 9.27 8.11
CA ALA A 283 18.03 8.26 8.33
C ALA A 283 17.11 8.61 9.50
N ILE A 284 17.65 9.07 10.63
CA ILE A 284 16.85 9.53 11.78
C ILE A 284 16.00 10.74 11.39
N GLY A 285 16.58 11.73 10.70
CA GLY A 285 15.81 12.87 10.19
C GLY A 285 14.66 12.45 9.27
N TRP A 286 14.91 11.49 8.40
CA TRP A 286 13.90 10.94 7.48
C TRP A 286 12.78 10.19 8.22
N ILE A 287 13.06 9.52 9.35
CA ILE A 287 12.06 8.85 10.19
C ILE A 287 11.28 9.87 11.03
N VAL A 288 12.01 10.68 11.78
CA VAL A 288 11.43 11.49 12.86
C VAL A 288 10.69 12.71 12.32
N ILE A 289 11.27 13.43 11.36
CA ILE A 289 10.68 14.70 10.90
C ILE A 289 9.32 14.48 10.22
N PRO A 290 9.16 13.61 9.21
CA PRO A 290 7.85 13.37 8.61
C PRO A 290 6.82 12.86 9.62
N THR A 291 7.20 11.89 10.47
CA THR A 291 6.30 11.32 11.47
C THR A 291 5.82 12.41 12.44
N THR A 292 6.74 13.22 12.97
CA THR A 292 6.39 14.29 13.92
C THR A 292 5.50 15.36 13.28
N VAL A 293 5.81 15.79 12.05
CA VAL A 293 5.01 16.80 11.35
C VAL A 293 3.58 16.30 11.12
N ILE A 294 3.41 15.06 10.67
CA ILE A 294 2.08 14.48 10.43
C ILE A 294 1.31 14.30 11.74
N LEU A 295 1.98 13.90 12.83
CA LEU A 295 1.33 13.78 14.16
C LEU A 295 0.89 15.14 14.70
N ILE A 296 1.74 16.16 14.61
CA ILE A 296 1.40 17.53 15.02
C ILE A 296 0.23 18.05 14.19
N TRP A 297 0.28 17.92 12.87
CA TRP A 297 -0.82 18.32 11.98
C TRP A 297 -2.12 17.59 12.35
N SER A 298 -2.05 16.27 12.55
CA SER A 298 -3.21 15.45 12.90
C SER A 298 -3.82 15.81 14.26
N ALA A 299 -3.00 16.31 15.19
CA ALA A 299 -3.47 16.74 16.49
C ALA A 299 -4.05 18.16 16.48
N MET A 300 -3.55 19.06 15.61
CA MET A 300 -3.85 20.48 15.67
C MET A 300 -4.81 20.97 14.59
N VAL A 301 -4.89 20.26 13.44
CA VAL A 301 -5.63 20.73 12.28
C VAL A 301 -6.70 19.71 11.86
N ASN A 302 -6.29 18.61 11.24
CA ASN A 302 -7.16 17.54 10.78
C ASN A 302 -6.47 16.19 10.92
N PRO A 303 -7.16 15.12 11.33
CA PRO A 303 -6.61 13.78 11.35
C PRO A 303 -6.19 13.33 9.94
N ILE A 304 -4.88 13.14 9.73
CA ILE A 304 -4.29 12.67 8.47
C ILE A 304 -3.29 11.54 8.68
N TYR A 305 -3.02 11.18 9.94
CA TYR A 305 -2.06 10.12 10.26
C TYR A 305 -2.68 8.74 10.08
N THR A 306 -2.09 7.94 9.23
CA THR A 306 -2.23 6.48 9.24
C THR A 306 -0.85 5.84 8.99
N PRO A 307 -0.55 4.69 9.61
CA PRO A 307 0.77 4.05 9.49
C PRO A 307 1.21 3.83 8.03
N ARG A 308 0.27 3.46 7.15
CA ARG A 308 0.55 3.14 5.75
C ARG A 308 0.98 4.35 4.91
N TYR A 309 0.55 5.56 5.26
CA TYR A 309 0.94 6.76 4.52
C TYR A 309 2.41 7.16 4.74
N LEU A 310 3.02 6.67 5.80
CA LEU A 310 4.43 6.88 6.10
C LEU A 310 5.34 5.71 5.66
N CYS A 311 4.85 4.81 4.80
CA CYS A 311 5.66 3.71 4.25
C CYS A 311 6.98 4.19 3.64
N PHE A 312 7.01 5.38 3.04
CA PHE A 312 8.22 5.95 2.45
C PHE A 312 9.35 6.18 3.48
N THR A 313 9.06 6.15 4.78
CA THR A 313 10.08 6.26 5.86
C THR A 313 10.68 4.91 6.24
N ALA A 314 10.08 3.79 5.84
CA ALA A 314 10.55 2.45 6.17
C ALA A 314 11.98 2.12 5.68
N PRO A 315 12.45 2.58 4.49
CA PRO A 315 13.83 2.41 4.08
C PRO A 315 14.85 3.06 5.02
N ALA A 316 14.48 4.15 5.67
CA ALA A 316 15.35 4.82 6.64
C ALA A 316 15.54 3.99 7.93
N VAL A 317 14.50 3.26 8.37
CA VAL A 317 14.63 2.27 9.46
C VAL A 317 15.61 1.18 9.08
N ALA A 318 15.58 0.69 7.86
CA ALA A 318 16.52 -0.31 7.37
C ALA A 318 17.97 0.22 7.34
N LEU A 319 18.17 1.52 7.03
CA LEU A 319 19.48 2.15 7.12
C LEU A 319 20.00 2.24 8.56
N VAL A 320 19.15 2.63 9.51
CA VAL A 320 19.49 2.65 10.95
C VAL A 320 19.89 1.24 11.41
N LEU A 321 19.07 0.24 11.13
CA LEU A 321 19.36 -1.15 11.49
C LEU A 321 20.64 -1.66 10.82
N GLY A 322 20.88 -1.31 9.56
CA GLY A 322 22.12 -1.69 8.87
C GLY A 322 23.38 -1.11 9.50
N VAL A 323 23.33 0.15 9.97
CA VAL A 323 24.44 0.77 10.73
C VAL A 323 24.64 0.05 12.06
N CYS A 324 23.57 -0.26 12.80
CA CYS A 324 23.66 -1.03 14.05
C CYS A 324 24.23 -2.42 13.82
N ILE A 325 23.76 -3.14 12.80
CA ILE A 325 24.32 -4.47 12.41
C ILE A 325 25.80 -4.36 12.07
N GLY A 326 26.20 -3.32 11.31
CA GLY A 326 27.60 -3.09 10.96
C GLY A 326 28.49 -2.80 12.15
N ALA A 327 27.96 -2.15 13.20
CA ALA A 327 28.68 -1.91 14.46
C ALA A 327 28.85 -3.19 15.29
N LEU A 328 27.87 -4.09 15.27
CA LEU A 328 27.90 -5.35 16.03
C LEU A 328 28.68 -6.45 15.31
N ALA A 329 28.75 -6.42 13.98
CA ALA A 329 29.34 -7.47 13.18
C ALA A 329 30.85 -7.24 12.95
N VAL A 330 31.68 -7.81 13.80
CA VAL A 330 33.14 -7.80 13.64
C VAL A 330 33.58 -8.63 12.42
N ALA A 331 32.81 -9.66 12.05
CA ALA A 331 33.06 -10.50 10.89
C ALA A 331 31.81 -10.65 10.01
N PRO A 332 31.95 -10.90 8.69
CA PRO A 332 30.81 -10.99 7.77
C PRO A 332 29.77 -12.05 8.15
N TRP A 333 30.19 -13.16 8.75
CA TRP A 333 29.28 -14.22 9.20
C TRP A 333 28.37 -13.76 10.35
N MET A 334 28.82 -12.82 11.20
CA MET A 334 28.00 -12.25 12.29
C MET A 334 26.86 -11.40 11.70
N ALA A 335 27.14 -10.59 10.68
CA ALA A 335 26.09 -9.87 9.96
C ALA A 335 25.08 -10.83 9.33
N ALA A 336 25.56 -11.91 8.70
CA ALA A 336 24.69 -12.95 8.14
C ALA A 336 23.83 -13.64 9.22
N ALA A 337 24.40 -13.94 10.39
CA ALA A 337 23.66 -14.53 11.52
C ALA A 337 22.56 -13.59 12.02
N ILE A 338 22.86 -12.29 12.21
CA ILE A 338 21.85 -11.30 12.64
C ILE A 338 20.75 -11.17 11.58
N LEU A 339 21.10 -11.11 10.29
CA LEU A 339 20.12 -11.05 9.20
C LEU A 339 19.26 -12.32 9.12
N SER A 340 19.81 -13.49 9.44
CA SER A 340 19.03 -14.74 9.54
C SER A 340 18.01 -14.68 10.68
N VAL A 341 18.35 -14.10 11.83
CA VAL A 341 17.40 -13.87 12.93
C VAL A 341 16.27 -12.93 12.49
N PHE A 342 16.58 -11.84 11.78
CA PHE A 342 15.55 -10.95 11.21
C PHE A 342 14.65 -11.70 10.22
N THR A 343 15.22 -12.53 9.35
CA THR A 343 14.45 -13.31 8.37
C THR A 343 13.50 -14.29 9.06
N LEU A 344 13.97 -14.99 10.10
CA LEU A 344 13.14 -15.87 10.91
C LEU A 344 12.03 -15.10 11.63
N ALA A 345 12.32 -13.91 12.17
CA ALA A 345 11.35 -13.07 12.85
C ALA A 345 10.29 -12.50 11.89
N ALA A 346 10.63 -12.25 10.62
CA ALA A 346 9.69 -11.81 9.59
C ALA A 346 8.77 -12.95 9.11
N GLY A 347 9.23 -14.20 9.15
CA GLY A 347 8.57 -15.38 8.57
C GLY A 347 7.09 -15.54 8.96
N PRO A 348 6.74 -15.57 10.26
CA PRO A 348 5.35 -15.73 10.68
C PRO A 348 4.42 -14.66 10.12
N ASN A 349 4.82 -13.39 10.16
CA ASN A 349 4.06 -12.29 9.60
C ASN A 349 3.90 -12.43 8.08
N TYR A 350 5.00 -12.73 7.38
CA TYR A 350 5.02 -12.89 5.94
C TYR A 350 4.06 -13.99 5.47
N PHE A 351 4.14 -15.20 6.05
CA PHE A 351 3.37 -16.34 5.58
C PHE A 351 1.93 -16.37 6.12
N LEU A 352 1.71 -16.07 7.40
CA LEU A 352 0.44 -16.27 8.08
C LEU A 352 -0.44 -15.03 8.05
N VAL A 353 0.16 -13.81 8.13
CA VAL A 353 -0.60 -12.58 8.21
C VAL A 353 -0.81 -11.95 6.83
N GLN A 354 0.28 -11.88 6.02
CA GLN A 354 0.23 -11.11 4.77
C GLN A 354 -0.21 -11.91 3.55
N ARG A 355 0.00 -13.26 3.49
CA ARG A 355 -0.26 -14.11 2.32
C ARG A 355 -1.44 -15.06 2.48
N GLY A 356 -2.23 -14.89 3.53
CA GLY A 356 -3.50 -15.61 3.65
C GLY A 356 -4.55 -15.14 2.64
N PRO A 357 -5.55 -15.97 2.31
CA PRO A 357 -6.59 -15.60 1.34
C PRO A 357 -7.38 -14.36 1.77
N TYR A 358 -7.55 -14.13 3.06
CA TYR A 358 -8.29 -13.01 3.66
C TYR A 358 -7.36 -12.01 4.37
N ALA A 359 -6.07 -11.97 4.01
CA ALA A 359 -5.07 -11.12 4.67
C ALA A 359 -5.35 -9.61 4.57
N LYS A 360 -6.12 -9.20 3.55
CA LYS A 360 -6.49 -7.81 3.33
C LYS A 360 -7.81 -7.49 4.05
N TYR A 361 -7.72 -7.18 5.34
CA TYR A 361 -8.84 -6.77 6.20
C TYR A 361 -10.00 -7.78 6.23
N GLY A 362 -9.74 -9.05 5.97
CA GLY A 362 -10.76 -10.09 5.92
C GLY A 362 -11.58 -10.12 4.64
N MET A 363 -11.28 -9.27 3.66
CA MET A 363 -12.05 -9.17 2.41
C MET A 363 -11.97 -10.45 1.58
N ASP A 364 -13.07 -10.74 0.89
CA ASP A 364 -13.32 -11.96 0.10
C ASP A 364 -13.77 -11.65 -1.34
N TYR A 365 -13.46 -10.47 -1.83
CA TYR A 365 -13.87 -9.96 -3.15
C TYR A 365 -13.50 -10.90 -4.30
N SER A 366 -12.30 -11.46 -4.25
CA SER A 366 -11.80 -12.37 -5.29
C SER A 366 -12.54 -13.70 -5.27
N GLN A 367 -12.80 -14.27 -4.09
CA GLN A 367 -13.50 -15.55 -3.95
C GLN A 367 -14.96 -15.45 -4.43
N VAL A 368 -15.63 -14.34 -4.15
CA VAL A 368 -16.99 -14.07 -4.65
C VAL A 368 -16.98 -13.94 -6.18
N ALA A 369 -16.01 -13.22 -6.74
CA ALA A 369 -15.89 -13.06 -8.19
C ALA A 369 -15.59 -14.40 -8.89
N ASP A 370 -14.76 -15.25 -8.31
CA ASP A 370 -14.45 -16.58 -8.83
C ASP A 370 -15.72 -17.47 -8.85
N LEU A 371 -16.53 -17.46 -7.77
CA LEU A 371 -17.80 -18.16 -7.72
C LEU A 371 -18.76 -17.69 -8.82
N ILE A 372 -18.93 -16.38 -8.98
CA ILE A 372 -19.81 -15.80 -10.01
C ILE A 372 -19.30 -16.16 -11.41
N THR A 373 -17.98 -16.13 -11.60
CA THR A 373 -17.38 -16.51 -12.90
C THR A 373 -17.67 -17.95 -13.24
N GLU A 374 -17.57 -18.86 -12.28
CA GLU A 374 -17.76 -20.30 -12.46
C GLU A 374 -19.23 -20.69 -12.66
N LYS A 375 -20.14 -20.14 -11.84
CA LYS A 375 -21.49 -20.70 -11.69
C LYS A 375 -22.61 -19.87 -12.33
N ALA A 376 -22.42 -18.59 -12.55
CA ALA A 376 -23.47 -17.75 -13.12
C ALA A 376 -23.49 -17.84 -14.64
N ALA A 377 -24.68 -17.85 -15.23
CA ALA A 377 -24.90 -17.88 -16.68
C ALA A 377 -25.04 -16.44 -17.23
N PRO A 378 -24.67 -16.22 -18.51
CA PRO A 378 -24.98 -14.95 -19.18
C PRO A 378 -26.48 -14.64 -19.17
N GLY A 379 -26.86 -13.44 -18.78
CA GLY A 379 -28.24 -13.00 -18.66
C GLY A 379 -28.92 -13.31 -17.33
N ASP A 380 -28.27 -14.01 -16.40
CA ASP A 380 -28.74 -14.10 -15.01
C ASP A 380 -28.80 -12.69 -14.40
N CYS A 381 -29.79 -12.46 -13.52
CA CYS A 381 -29.92 -11.21 -12.82
C CYS A 381 -29.05 -11.15 -11.57
N LEU A 382 -28.61 -9.95 -11.22
CA LEU A 382 -27.83 -9.67 -10.02
C LEU A 382 -28.57 -8.67 -9.14
N LEU A 383 -28.75 -9.01 -7.87
CA LEU A 383 -29.23 -8.12 -6.82
C LEU A 383 -28.15 -7.96 -5.75
N VAL A 384 -27.75 -6.72 -5.53
CA VAL A 384 -26.71 -6.40 -4.57
C VAL A 384 -27.37 -5.69 -3.38
N ASN A 385 -27.23 -6.23 -2.19
CA ASN A 385 -27.74 -5.61 -0.98
C ASN A 385 -26.71 -4.66 -0.38
N ASP A 386 -26.97 -3.35 -0.48
CA ASP A 386 -26.10 -2.28 0.02
C ASP A 386 -26.55 -1.72 1.38
N THR A 387 -27.40 -2.42 2.11
CA THR A 387 -27.71 -2.07 3.51
C THR A 387 -26.51 -2.26 4.44
N VAL A 388 -25.41 -2.77 3.91
CA VAL A 388 -24.16 -2.94 4.61
C VAL A 388 -23.37 -1.63 4.49
N THR A 389 -23.25 -0.93 5.61
CA THR A 389 -22.39 0.23 5.77
C THR A 389 -20.92 -0.16 5.57
N PHE A 390 -20.05 0.85 5.45
CA PHE A 390 -18.65 0.83 5.02
C PHE A 390 -17.79 -0.41 5.42
N MET A 391 -17.97 -1.01 6.55
CA MET A 391 -17.28 -2.25 6.95
C MET A 391 -18.28 -3.22 7.55
N PRO A 392 -18.21 -4.50 7.23
CA PRO A 392 -17.09 -5.21 6.61
C PRO A 392 -17.03 -5.20 5.08
N ALA A 393 -18.10 -4.93 4.30
CA ALA A 393 -17.96 -5.06 2.86
C ALA A 393 -19.01 -4.25 2.08
N PRO A 394 -18.70 -3.02 1.65
CA PRO A 394 -19.50 -2.37 0.62
C PRO A 394 -19.43 -3.17 -0.68
N MET A 395 -20.60 -3.41 -1.29
CA MET A 395 -20.72 -4.37 -2.40
C MET A 395 -20.23 -3.81 -3.73
N ARG A 396 -20.30 -2.50 -3.97
CA ARG A 396 -19.80 -1.90 -5.22
C ARG A 396 -18.29 -2.00 -5.37
N PRO A 397 -17.47 -1.75 -4.35
CA PRO A 397 -16.04 -2.04 -4.38
C PRO A 397 -15.72 -3.52 -4.67
N LEU A 398 -16.51 -4.46 -4.12
CA LEU A 398 -16.37 -5.88 -4.42
C LEU A 398 -16.50 -6.17 -5.92
N MET A 399 -17.51 -5.60 -6.58
CA MET A 399 -17.70 -5.75 -8.02
C MET A 399 -16.63 -5.02 -8.83
N ALA A 400 -16.23 -3.83 -8.39
CA ALA A 400 -15.20 -3.03 -9.05
C ALA A 400 -13.81 -3.69 -9.00
N ALA A 401 -13.54 -4.54 -7.99
CA ALA A 401 -12.28 -5.28 -7.87
C ALA A 401 -12.07 -6.33 -8.98
N ARG A 402 -13.15 -6.95 -9.47
CA ARG A 402 -13.10 -7.98 -10.52
C ARG A 402 -14.26 -7.78 -11.52
N PRO A 403 -14.28 -6.65 -12.27
CA PRO A 403 -15.45 -6.23 -13.05
C PRO A 403 -15.84 -7.24 -14.13
N ASP A 404 -14.88 -7.97 -14.70
CA ASP A 404 -15.12 -8.94 -15.76
C ASP A 404 -15.99 -10.14 -15.32
N ALA A 405 -15.94 -10.49 -14.03
CA ALA A 405 -16.75 -11.55 -13.46
C ALA A 405 -18.26 -11.24 -13.53
N TYR A 406 -18.62 -9.97 -13.39
CA TYR A 406 -20.01 -9.52 -13.31
C TYR A 406 -20.58 -9.02 -14.64
N ARG A 407 -19.73 -8.80 -15.66
CA ARG A 407 -20.14 -8.24 -16.97
C ARG A 407 -21.22 -9.06 -17.68
N LYS A 408 -21.29 -10.36 -17.43
CA LYS A 408 -22.29 -11.28 -18.03
C LYS A 408 -23.67 -11.20 -17.36
N LEU A 409 -23.78 -10.55 -16.21
CA LEU A 409 -25.01 -10.46 -15.42
C LEU A 409 -25.79 -9.16 -15.73
N ILE A 410 -27.09 -9.20 -15.48
CA ILE A 410 -27.97 -8.02 -15.53
C ILE A 410 -28.03 -7.44 -14.12
N ASP A 411 -27.30 -6.35 -13.88
CA ASP A 411 -27.26 -5.69 -12.57
C ASP A 411 -28.54 -4.86 -12.33
N LEU A 412 -29.45 -5.40 -11.55
CA LEU A 412 -30.73 -4.74 -11.20
C LEU A 412 -30.59 -3.71 -10.08
N SER A 413 -29.49 -3.74 -9.36
CA SER A 413 -29.23 -2.83 -8.26
C SER A 413 -28.44 -1.58 -8.67
N LEU A 414 -28.05 -1.46 -9.93
CA LEU A 414 -27.32 -0.30 -10.41
C LEU A 414 -28.23 0.92 -10.48
N TRP A 415 -27.90 1.98 -9.70
CA TRP A 415 -28.54 3.29 -9.79
C TRP A 415 -27.80 4.21 -10.74
N GLN A 416 -26.55 4.51 -10.46
CA GLN A 416 -25.71 5.38 -11.28
C GLN A 416 -24.30 4.80 -11.40
N ARG A 417 -23.74 4.87 -12.59
CA ARG A 417 -22.37 4.44 -12.83
C ARG A 417 -21.38 5.45 -12.25
N ALA A 418 -20.30 4.95 -11.73
CA ALA A 418 -19.20 5.75 -11.20
C ALA A 418 -18.63 6.73 -12.23
N ALA A 419 -18.53 6.30 -13.51
CA ALA A 419 -18.03 7.16 -14.59
C ALA A 419 -18.95 8.35 -14.86
N ASP A 420 -20.28 8.19 -14.74
CA ASP A 420 -21.27 9.26 -15.00
C ASP A 420 -21.30 10.30 -13.86
N ARG A 421 -20.82 9.91 -12.66
CA ARG A 421 -20.74 10.75 -11.47
C ARG A 421 -19.35 11.34 -11.23
N ASN A 422 -18.36 10.98 -12.02
CA ASN A 422 -16.97 11.29 -11.76
C ASN A 422 -16.52 10.83 -10.37
N ASP A 423 -16.97 9.64 -9.93
CA ASP A 423 -16.74 9.07 -8.61
C ASP A 423 -16.03 7.71 -8.73
N VAL A 424 -15.49 7.16 -7.64
CA VAL A 424 -14.72 5.90 -7.67
C VAL A 424 -15.63 4.69 -7.87
N PHE A 425 -16.81 4.65 -7.23
CA PHE A 425 -17.68 3.48 -7.23
C PHE A 425 -19.11 3.83 -7.70
N ASP A 426 -19.75 2.82 -8.32
CA ASP A 426 -21.17 2.88 -8.66
C ASP A 426 -22.04 3.01 -7.41
N THR A 427 -23.28 3.47 -7.58
CA THR A 427 -24.28 3.52 -6.50
C THR A 427 -25.37 2.49 -6.71
N ASN A 428 -26.05 2.12 -5.61
CA ASN A 428 -27.12 1.13 -5.60
C ASN A 428 -28.50 1.75 -5.56
N LEU A 429 -29.45 1.06 -6.22
CA LEU A 429 -30.87 1.12 -5.90
C LEU A 429 -31.15 0.32 -4.63
N ILE A 430 -32.15 0.73 -3.88
CA ILE A 430 -32.70 -0.12 -2.82
C ILE A 430 -33.38 -1.35 -3.44
N PRO A 431 -33.39 -2.52 -2.77
CA PRO A 431 -33.93 -3.76 -3.33
C PRO A 431 -35.40 -3.65 -3.79
N GLU A 432 -36.23 -2.88 -3.10
CA GLU A 432 -37.62 -2.65 -3.43
C GLU A 432 -37.78 -1.96 -4.79
N ALA A 433 -36.91 -1.04 -5.15
CA ALA A 433 -36.94 -0.38 -6.46
C ALA A 433 -36.55 -1.33 -7.62
N SER A 434 -35.89 -2.44 -7.31
CA SER A 434 -35.52 -3.48 -8.26
C SER A 434 -36.64 -4.49 -8.56
N ALA A 435 -37.78 -4.44 -7.85
CA ALA A 435 -38.86 -5.42 -7.93
C ALA A 435 -39.45 -5.55 -9.34
N GLY A 436 -39.66 -4.43 -10.04
CA GLY A 436 -40.20 -4.42 -11.39
C GLY A 436 -39.32 -5.18 -12.39
N PRO A 437 -38.04 -4.77 -12.59
CA PRO A 437 -37.09 -5.49 -13.45
C PRO A 437 -36.86 -6.95 -13.00
N LEU A 438 -36.83 -7.23 -11.69
CA LEU A 438 -36.64 -8.56 -11.13
C LEU A 438 -37.77 -9.54 -11.55
N SER A 439 -38.98 -9.04 -11.78
CA SER A 439 -40.11 -9.86 -12.21
C SER A 439 -39.84 -10.63 -13.53
N ASN A 440 -39.01 -10.10 -14.40
CA ASN A 440 -38.63 -10.67 -15.69
C ASN A 440 -37.46 -11.66 -15.62
N CYS A 441 -36.83 -11.81 -14.46
CA CYS A 441 -35.70 -12.71 -14.26
C CYS A 441 -36.17 -14.14 -13.98
N ARG A 442 -35.40 -15.13 -14.48
CA ARG A 442 -35.59 -16.56 -14.14
C ARG A 442 -34.66 -16.97 -13.00
N VAL A 443 -33.42 -16.47 -13.03
CA VAL A 443 -32.39 -16.73 -12.02
C VAL A 443 -31.91 -15.42 -11.51
N VAL A 444 -31.76 -15.29 -10.19
CA VAL A 444 -31.18 -14.13 -9.53
C VAL A 444 -30.05 -14.56 -8.60
N TRP A 445 -28.94 -13.85 -8.69
CA TRP A 445 -27.81 -13.91 -7.79
C TRP A 445 -27.90 -12.75 -6.80
N ILE A 446 -27.95 -13.07 -5.51
CA ILE A 446 -28.04 -12.07 -4.46
C ILE A 446 -26.73 -12.05 -3.71
N ILE A 447 -26.05 -10.91 -3.71
CA ILE A 447 -24.81 -10.70 -2.95
C ILE A 447 -25.13 -9.84 -1.73
N THR A 448 -24.80 -10.32 -0.53
CA THR A 448 -25.08 -9.64 0.72
C THR A 448 -24.07 -10.02 1.79
N GLN A 449 -24.16 -9.38 2.96
CA GLN A 449 -23.29 -9.68 4.11
C GLN A 449 -23.41 -11.14 4.53
N ALA A 450 -22.29 -11.71 5.00
CA ALA A 450 -22.25 -13.06 5.58
C ALA A 450 -23.23 -13.19 6.76
N ASP A 451 -23.80 -14.38 6.93
CA ASP A 451 -24.73 -14.68 8.00
C ASP A 451 -24.02 -14.62 9.37
N PRO A 452 -24.38 -13.68 10.26
CA PRO A 452 -23.71 -13.53 11.55
C PRO A 452 -24.06 -14.68 12.54
N SER A 453 -25.10 -15.48 12.27
CA SER A 453 -25.47 -16.60 13.10
C SER A 453 -24.50 -17.79 13.00
N ARG A 454 -23.62 -17.77 11.99
CA ARG A 454 -22.60 -18.81 11.81
C ARG A 454 -21.24 -18.33 12.27
N PRO A 455 -20.54 -19.12 13.11
CA PRO A 455 -19.14 -18.85 13.46
C PRO A 455 -18.25 -18.79 12.22
N ALA A 456 -17.24 -17.94 12.26
CA ALA A 456 -16.35 -17.74 11.10
C ALA A 456 -15.60 -19.02 10.69
N HIS A 457 -15.23 -19.86 11.63
CA HIS A 457 -14.55 -21.13 11.38
C HIS A 457 -15.46 -22.25 10.81
N GLU A 458 -16.79 -22.09 10.93
CA GLU A 458 -17.78 -23.02 10.34
C GLU A 458 -18.27 -22.57 8.95
N ARG A 459 -17.74 -21.47 8.43
CA ARG A 459 -18.14 -20.92 7.14
C ARG A 459 -17.59 -21.76 6.02
N GLU A 460 -18.51 -22.32 5.21
CA GLU A 460 -18.18 -23.11 4.04
C GLU A 460 -18.56 -22.34 2.77
N PRO A 461 -17.83 -22.54 1.66
CA PRO A 461 -18.15 -21.91 0.38
C PRO A 461 -19.57 -22.26 -0.13
N ALA A 462 -20.00 -23.52 -0.03
CA ALA A 462 -21.33 -23.97 -0.45
C ALA A 462 -22.15 -24.46 0.74
N LEU A 463 -23.38 -23.97 0.83
CA LEU A 463 -24.33 -24.35 1.88
C LEU A 463 -25.64 -24.77 1.24
N PRO A 464 -26.34 -25.79 1.78
CA PRO A 464 -27.65 -26.14 1.31
C PRO A 464 -28.61 -24.96 1.43
N PRO A 465 -29.71 -24.93 0.64
CA PRO A 465 -30.75 -23.94 0.78
C PRO A 465 -31.21 -23.92 2.22
N GLY A 466 -30.92 -22.81 2.91
CA GLY A 466 -31.12 -22.71 4.35
C GLY A 466 -32.37 -21.96 4.72
N PRO A 467 -32.66 -21.87 6.02
CA PRO A 467 -33.79 -21.15 6.53
C PRO A 467 -33.75 -19.67 6.10
N LEU A 468 -34.92 -19.11 6.08
CA LEU A 468 -35.19 -17.73 5.69
C LEU A 468 -34.23 -16.75 6.34
N PHE A 469 -33.61 -15.96 5.51
CA PHE A 469 -32.88 -14.77 5.93
C PHE A 469 -33.88 -13.67 6.34
N GLY A 470 -34.57 -13.80 7.43
CA GLY A 470 -35.41 -12.77 7.99
C GLY A 470 -36.24 -11.92 7.00
N GLY A 471 -36.75 -10.80 7.45
CA GLY A 471 -37.52 -9.87 6.62
C GLY A 471 -36.66 -8.86 5.80
N ALA A 472 -35.34 -9.13 5.61
CA ALA A 472 -34.51 -8.20 4.86
C ALA A 472 -34.98 -8.06 3.39
N PRO A 473 -35.11 -6.84 2.84
CA PRO A 473 -35.63 -6.61 1.48
C PRO A 473 -34.89 -7.37 0.39
N ALA A 474 -33.60 -7.61 0.56
CA ALA A 474 -32.82 -8.42 -0.39
C ALA A 474 -33.32 -9.87 -0.55
N PHE A 475 -34.08 -10.39 0.41
CA PHE A 475 -34.69 -11.73 0.39
C PHE A 475 -36.19 -11.69 0.26
N SER A 476 -36.87 -10.76 0.93
CA SER A 476 -38.33 -10.69 0.89
C SER A 476 -38.82 -10.30 -0.51
N VAL A 477 -38.18 -9.35 -1.18
CA VAL A 477 -38.57 -8.93 -2.55
C VAL A 477 -38.48 -10.07 -3.56
N PRO A 478 -37.38 -10.82 -3.71
CA PRO A 478 -37.35 -12.00 -4.58
C PRO A 478 -38.37 -13.07 -4.17
N ARG A 479 -38.50 -13.38 -2.89
CA ARG A 479 -39.46 -14.37 -2.38
C ARG A 479 -40.91 -14.01 -2.75
N ASP A 480 -41.29 -12.76 -2.55
CA ASP A 480 -42.65 -12.28 -2.83
C ASP A 480 -42.98 -12.28 -4.33
N LEU A 481 -41.92 -12.29 -5.18
CA LEU A 481 -42.00 -12.48 -6.63
C LEU A 481 -41.91 -13.96 -7.07
N GLY A 482 -41.94 -14.91 -6.15
CA GLY A 482 -41.96 -16.33 -6.39
C GLY A 482 -40.60 -17.03 -6.55
N PHE A 483 -39.51 -16.35 -6.28
CA PHE A 483 -38.18 -16.96 -6.30
C PHE A 483 -38.00 -17.90 -5.09
N ARG A 484 -37.41 -19.07 -5.37
CA ARG A 484 -37.00 -20.06 -4.35
C ARG A 484 -35.48 -20.09 -4.26
N LEU A 485 -34.96 -20.14 -3.04
CA LEU A 485 -33.55 -20.32 -2.76
C LEU A 485 -33.12 -21.70 -3.28
N LEU A 486 -32.10 -21.76 -4.14
CA LEU A 486 -31.50 -22.98 -4.65
C LEU A 486 -30.25 -23.36 -3.91
N GLU A 487 -29.27 -22.42 -3.83
CA GLU A 487 -27.97 -22.63 -3.24
C GLU A 487 -27.49 -21.35 -2.55
N ARG A 488 -26.66 -21.51 -1.53
CA ARG A 488 -26.02 -20.42 -0.77
C ARG A 488 -24.55 -20.74 -0.54
N TRP A 489 -23.70 -19.78 -0.76
CA TRP A 489 -22.27 -19.83 -0.43
C TRP A 489 -21.94 -18.72 0.56
N GLN A 490 -21.29 -19.07 1.65
CA GLN A 490 -20.86 -18.12 2.64
C GLN A 490 -19.34 -18.06 2.65
N PHE A 491 -18.81 -16.84 2.51
CA PHE A 491 -17.40 -16.52 2.60
C PHE A 491 -17.07 -15.88 3.93
N ASN A 492 -15.97 -15.15 4.04
CA ASN A 492 -15.54 -14.55 5.28
C ASN A 492 -16.46 -13.38 5.71
N LEU A 493 -16.76 -12.45 4.80
CA LEU A 493 -17.58 -11.26 5.06
C LEU A 493 -18.86 -11.21 4.23
N VAL A 494 -18.91 -11.95 3.16
CA VAL A 494 -19.98 -11.91 2.15
C VAL A 494 -20.63 -13.27 2.03
N GLN A 495 -21.92 -13.31 1.70
CA GLN A 495 -22.60 -14.49 1.19
C GLN A 495 -23.20 -14.23 -0.19
N VAL A 496 -23.24 -15.27 -1.00
CA VAL A 496 -23.85 -15.27 -2.32
C VAL A 496 -24.97 -16.30 -2.33
N ILE A 497 -26.11 -15.92 -2.87
CA ILE A 497 -27.31 -16.75 -2.91
C ILE A 497 -27.77 -16.84 -4.35
N LYS A 498 -28.05 -18.05 -4.81
CA LYS A 498 -28.73 -18.33 -6.08
C LYS A 498 -30.18 -18.66 -5.81
N ALA A 499 -31.08 -17.91 -6.41
CA ALA A 499 -32.51 -18.19 -6.37
C ALA A 499 -33.10 -18.23 -7.79
N ALA A 500 -34.17 -19.02 -7.99
CA ALA A 500 -34.86 -19.13 -9.26
C ALA A 500 -36.38 -19.27 -9.05
N LYS A 501 -37.15 -18.93 -10.10
CA LYS A 501 -38.60 -19.16 -10.21
C LYS A 501 -38.89 -20.59 -10.66
#